data_704243c6b988e45303ab30391ed392a8
#
_entry.id   704243c6b988e45303ab30391ed392a8
#
_cell.length_a   1.000
_cell.length_b   1.000
_cell.length_c   1.000
_cell.angle_alpha   90.00
_cell.angle_beta   90.00
_cell.angle_gamma   90.00
#
_symmetry.space_group_name_H-M   'P 1'
#
loop_
_entity.id
_entity.type
_entity.pdbx_description
1 polymer ?
#
loop_
_entity_poly.entity_id
_entity_poly.type
_entity_poly.pdbx_seq_one_letter_code
_entity_poly.pdbx_strand_id
1 'polypeptide(L)'
;IRDRWMEQSAGYTAAQVGLILIPYSALSVVCARVNSTHGWVRIPLILTGFCFVGAGVTAVAIHHSSGLWILLTMTFLFGVANGLSGYANQATLYTQSPPESIGVASGLYRTFRYFGAIFSSSLIGIAFGARATDGGLHVAGWAIVVIGSVLIAMTLADRRIPKAVAANG
;
A
#
# COMPACT_ATOMS: atom_id res chain seq x y z
N ILE A 1 -10.70 -3.33 -3.02
CA ILE A 1 -11.24 -2.40 -4.03
C ILE A 1 -11.08 -3.00 -5.41
N ARG A 2 -9.86 -3.27 -5.83
CA ARG A 2 -9.50 -3.79 -7.15
C ARG A 2 -10.21 -5.11 -7.46
N ASP A 3 -10.25 -6.04 -6.51
CA ASP A 3 -10.77 -7.38 -6.72
C ASP A 3 -12.28 -7.36 -6.98
N ARG A 4 -13.03 -6.57 -6.22
CA ARG A 4 -14.45 -6.37 -6.44
C ARG A 4 -14.77 -5.70 -7.78
N TRP A 5 -13.95 -4.71 -8.17
CA TRP A 5 -14.14 -4.07 -9.46
C TRP A 5 -13.86 -5.05 -10.61
N MET A 6 -12.81 -5.86 -10.51
CA MET A 6 -12.48 -6.87 -11.52
C MET A 6 -13.60 -7.91 -11.70
N GLU A 7 -14.19 -8.37 -10.61
CA GLU A 7 -15.27 -9.37 -10.67
C GLU A 7 -16.60 -8.78 -11.17
N GLN A 8 -16.98 -7.61 -10.69
CA GLN A 8 -18.31 -7.05 -10.94
C GLN A 8 -18.38 -6.16 -12.18
N SER A 9 -17.30 -5.45 -12.51
CA SER A 9 -17.30 -4.46 -13.59
C SER A 9 -16.49 -4.90 -14.81
N ALA A 10 -15.37 -5.60 -14.61
CA ALA A 10 -14.51 -6.05 -15.70
C ALA A 10 -14.75 -7.50 -16.14
N GLY A 11 -15.64 -8.24 -15.46
CA GLY A 11 -16.07 -9.59 -15.86
C GLY A 11 -15.02 -10.70 -15.65
N TYR A 12 -13.99 -10.46 -14.83
CA TYR A 12 -13.01 -11.50 -14.49
C TYR A 12 -13.59 -12.52 -13.51
N THR A 13 -13.21 -13.78 -13.68
CA THR A 13 -13.56 -14.84 -12.73
C THR A 13 -12.71 -14.72 -11.45
N ALA A 14 -13.23 -15.24 -10.33
CA ALA A 14 -12.50 -15.25 -9.06
C ALA A 14 -11.12 -15.94 -9.18
N ALA A 15 -11.00 -16.99 -10.01
CA ALA A 15 -9.73 -17.65 -10.27
C ALA A 15 -8.73 -16.74 -11.01
N GLN A 16 -9.19 -15.96 -11.98
CA GLN A 16 -8.34 -14.99 -12.69
C GLN A 16 -7.88 -13.86 -11.79
N VAL A 17 -8.77 -13.36 -10.92
CA VAL A 17 -8.41 -12.38 -9.89
C VAL A 17 -7.35 -12.95 -8.96
N GLY A 18 -7.50 -14.19 -8.51
CA GLY A 18 -6.51 -14.90 -7.70
C GLY A 18 -5.14 -15.00 -8.37
N LEU A 19 -5.10 -15.35 -9.66
CA LEU A 19 -3.85 -15.41 -10.44
C LEU A 19 -3.16 -14.05 -10.56
N ILE A 20 -3.91 -12.97 -10.71
CA ILE A 20 -3.37 -11.60 -10.74
C ILE A 20 -2.79 -11.19 -9.38
N LEU A 21 -3.25 -11.78 -8.27
CA LEU A 21 -2.75 -11.51 -6.93
C LEU A 21 -1.44 -12.25 -6.59
N ILE A 22 -1.11 -13.33 -7.30
CA ILE A 22 0.15 -14.06 -7.08
C ILE A 22 1.38 -13.18 -7.31
N PRO A 23 1.53 -12.46 -8.43
CA PRO A 23 2.64 -11.53 -8.65
C PRO A 23 2.71 -10.42 -7.59
N TYR A 24 1.56 -9.92 -7.12
CA TYR A 24 1.50 -8.95 -6.03
C TYR A 24 2.16 -9.47 -4.75
N SER A 25 1.79 -10.68 -4.33
CA SER A 25 2.29 -11.29 -3.11
C SER A 25 3.78 -11.62 -3.23
N ALA A 26 4.20 -12.20 -4.35
CA ALA A 26 5.61 -12.53 -4.62
C ALA A 26 6.48 -11.27 -4.61
N LEU A 27 6.04 -10.22 -5.30
CA LEU A 27 6.75 -8.94 -5.35
C LEU A 27 6.85 -8.27 -3.98
N SER A 28 5.77 -8.30 -3.20
CA SER A 28 5.76 -7.78 -1.83
C SER A 28 6.80 -8.47 -0.95
N VAL A 29 6.88 -9.80 -1.02
CA VAL A 29 7.88 -10.58 -0.26
C VAL A 29 9.30 -10.27 -0.71
N VAL A 30 9.55 -10.19 -2.02
CA VAL A 30 10.87 -9.86 -2.57
C VAL A 30 11.30 -8.46 -2.13
N CYS A 31 10.44 -7.46 -2.28
CA CYS A 31 10.73 -6.09 -1.85
C CYS A 31 11.00 -6.00 -0.34
N ALA A 32 10.20 -6.68 0.48
CA ALA A 32 10.43 -6.73 1.92
C ALA A 32 11.77 -7.38 2.26
N ARG A 33 12.11 -8.48 1.58
CA ARG A 33 13.39 -9.19 1.80
C ARG A 33 14.59 -8.34 1.41
N VAL A 34 14.56 -7.75 0.20
CA VAL A 34 15.64 -6.86 -0.27
C VAL A 34 15.81 -5.67 0.68
N ASN A 35 14.72 -5.07 1.11
CA ASN A 35 14.79 -3.94 2.04
C ASN A 35 15.32 -4.35 3.42
N SER A 36 14.96 -5.53 3.92
CA SER A 36 15.45 -6.04 5.21
C SER A 36 16.96 -6.28 5.20
N THR A 37 17.53 -6.72 4.08
CA THR A 37 18.99 -6.94 3.97
C THR A 37 19.80 -5.66 3.95
N HIS A 38 19.24 -4.56 3.45
CA HIS A 38 19.90 -3.26 3.37
C HIS A 38 19.60 -2.35 4.57
N GLY A 39 18.57 -2.69 5.35
CA GLY A 39 18.17 -1.90 6.50
C GLY A 39 17.63 -0.50 6.18
N TRP A 40 17.30 -0.21 4.92
CA TRP A 40 16.82 1.11 4.53
C TRP A 40 15.43 1.38 5.10
N VAL A 41 15.22 2.62 5.56
CA VAL A 41 13.95 3.06 6.17
C VAL A 41 13.35 4.23 5.40
N ARG A 42 14.08 5.35 5.30
CA ARG A 42 13.56 6.59 4.73
C ARG A 42 13.27 6.47 3.23
N ILE A 43 14.18 5.87 2.46
CA ILE A 43 14.04 5.70 1.00
C ILE A 43 12.83 4.82 0.67
N PRO A 44 12.65 3.63 1.29
CA PRO A 44 11.47 2.81 1.07
C PRO A 44 10.14 3.48 1.40
N LEU A 45 10.07 4.32 2.44
CA LEU A 45 8.85 5.07 2.75
C LEU A 45 8.52 6.10 1.66
N ILE A 46 9.51 6.82 1.14
CA ILE A 46 9.33 7.74 0.02
C ILE A 46 8.88 6.99 -1.23
N LEU A 47 9.55 5.88 -1.56
CA LEU A 47 9.17 5.04 -2.71
C LEU A 47 7.75 4.47 -2.57
N THR A 48 7.35 4.06 -1.35
CA THR A 48 5.98 3.64 -1.06
C THR A 48 4.98 4.74 -1.39
N GLY A 49 5.27 5.98 -1.00
CA GLY A 49 4.42 7.13 -1.31
C GLY A 49 4.30 7.35 -2.82
N PHE A 50 5.39 7.30 -3.58
CA PHE A 50 5.35 7.39 -5.04
C PHE A 50 4.58 6.23 -5.68
N CYS A 51 4.74 5.00 -5.18
CA CYS A 51 3.97 3.87 -5.66
C CYS A 51 2.47 4.05 -5.40
N PHE A 52 2.07 4.62 -4.25
CA PHE A 52 0.67 4.92 -3.98
C PHE A 52 0.14 6.02 -4.89
N VAL A 53 0.88 7.09 -5.12
CA VAL A 53 0.49 8.14 -6.07
C VAL A 53 0.34 7.55 -7.47
N GLY A 54 1.31 6.77 -7.95
CA GLY A 54 1.25 6.09 -9.24
C GLY A 54 0.06 5.13 -9.35
N ALA A 55 -0.20 4.31 -8.31
CA ALA A 55 -1.33 3.41 -8.27
C ALA A 55 -2.69 4.15 -8.23
N GLY A 56 -2.76 5.28 -7.53
CA GLY A 56 -3.95 6.12 -7.51
C GLY A 56 -4.22 6.77 -8.86
N VAL A 57 -3.18 7.30 -9.51
CA VAL A 57 -3.29 7.87 -10.87
C VAL A 57 -3.73 6.81 -11.88
N THR A 58 -3.15 5.60 -11.83
CA THR A 58 -3.59 4.49 -12.70
C THR A 58 -5.02 4.08 -12.42
N ALA A 59 -5.47 4.09 -11.15
CA ALA A 59 -6.85 3.81 -10.79
C ALA A 59 -7.83 4.87 -11.36
N VAL A 60 -7.44 6.14 -11.36
CA VAL A 60 -8.24 7.23 -11.98
C VAL A 60 -8.26 7.11 -13.50
N ALA A 61 -7.21 6.59 -14.12
CA ALA A 61 -7.13 6.40 -15.56
C ALA A 61 -7.85 5.12 -16.07
N ILE A 62 -8.31 4.23 -15.19
CA ILE A 62 -9.01 3.01 -15.57
C ILE A 62 -10.43 3.32 -16.03
N HIS A 63 -10.81 2.73 -17.17
CA HIS A 63 -12.16 2.72 -17.74
C HIS A 63 -12.55 1.28 -18.10
N HIS A 64 -13.82 1.02 -18.39
CA HIS A 64 -14.33 -0.32 -18.75
C HIS A 64 -13.55 -1.03 -19.88
N SER A 65 -12.97 -0.26 -20.79
CA SER A 65 -12.15 -0.77 -21.92
C SER A 65 -10.67 -0.87 -21.61
N SER A 66 -10.25 -0.64 -20.37
CA SER A 66 -8.84 -0.66 -19.98
C SER A 66 -8.24 -2.05 -20.11
N GLY A 67 -7.10 -2.15 -20.80
CA GLY A 67 -6.39 -3.40 -21.00
C GLY A 67 -5.81 -3.98 -19.72
N LEU A 68 -5.57 -5.28 -19.71
CA LEU A 68 -4.96 -6.05 -18.62
C LEU A 68 -3.65 -5.41 -18.09
N TRP A 69 -2.91 -4.73 -18.95
CA TRP A 69 -1.64 -4.08 -18.60
C TRP A 69 -1.77 -3.01 -17.53
N ILE A 70 -2.87 -2.25 -17.52
CA ILE A 70 -3.12 -1.23 -16.50
C ILE A 70 -3.37 -1.88 -15.14
N LEU A 71 -4.13 -2.99 -15.13
CA LEU A 71 -4.37 -3.76 -13.90
C LEU A 71 -3.07 -4.37 -13.36
N LEU A 72 -2.22 -4.90 -14.24
CA LEU A 72 -0.91 -5.43 -13.86
C LEU A 72 0.01 -4.34 -13.30
N THR A 73 0.03 -3.16 -13.91
CA THR A 73 0.80 -2.01 -13.42
C THR A 73 0.34 -1.59 -12.02
N MET A 74 -0.97 -1.49 -11.80
CA MET A 74 -1.55 -1.19 -10.50
C MET A 74 -1.18 -2.25 -9.46
N THR A 75 -1.26 -3.54 -9.84
CA THR A 75 -0.86 -4.68 -9.00
C THR A 75 0.60 -4.61 -8.62
N PHE A 76 1.46 -4.31 -9.58
CA PHE A 76 2.90 -4.15 -9.38
C PHE A 76 3.20 -3.02 -8.37
N LEU A 77 2.64 -1.82 -8.59
CA LEU A 77 2.84 -0.66 -7.71
C LEU A 77 2.38 -0.95 -6.27
N PHE A 78 1.22 -1.57 -6.10
CA PHE A 78 0.74 -1.96 -4.76
C PHE A 78 1.61 -3.05 -4.12
N GLY A 79 2.12 -4.01 -4.89
CA GLY A 79 3.01 -5.06 -4.39
C GLY A 79 4.32 -4.47 -3.85
N VAL A 80 4.94 -3.57 -4.63
CA VAL A 80 6.15 -2.85 -4.21
C VAL A 80 5.87 -2.02 -2.95
N ALA A 81 4.82 -1.20 -2.97
CA ALA A 81 4.45 -0.35 -1.85
C ALA A 81 4.24 -1.16 -0.55
N ASN A 82 3.51 -2.28 -0.63
CA ASN A 82 3.25 -3.13 0.53
C ASN A 82 4.52 -3.76 1.10
N GLY A 83 5.40 -4.26 0.23
CA GLY A 83 6.67 -4.87 0.65
C GLY A 83 7.62 -3.88 1.31
N LEU A 84 7.76 -2.70 0.72
CA LEU A 84 8.65 -1.65 1.24
C LEU A 84 8.13 -1.04 2.55
N SER A 85 6.83 -0.72 2.62
CA SER A 85 6.24 -0.09 3.81
C SER A 85 6.20 -1.02 5.02
N GLY A 86 5.99 -2.31 4.81
CA GLY A 86 5.89 -3.28 5.91
C GLY A 86 7.16 -3.32 6.77
N TYR A 87 8.30 -3.48 6.13
CA TYR A 87 9.59 -3.47 6.83
C TYR A 87 9.94 -2.09 7.39
N ALA A 88 9.83 -1.03 6.57
CA ALA A 88 10.23 0.32 6.97
C ALA A 88 9.46 0.83 8.19
N ASN A 89 8.15 0.59 8.26
CA ASN A 89 7.33 0.97 9.41
C ASN A 89 7.72 0.21 10.67
N GLN A 90 7.98 -1.11 10.58
CA GLN A 90 8.43 -1.89 11.74
C GLN A 90 9.82 -1.46 12.19
N ALA A 91 10.76 -1.26 11.28
CA ALA A 91 12.10 -0.80 11.59
C ALA A 91 12.08 0.58 12.29
N THR A 92 11.24 1.50 11.79
CA THR A 92 11.04 2.81 12.43
C THR A 92 10.49 2.66 13.86
N LEU A 93 9.49 1.79 14.04
CA LEU A 93 8.91 1.55 15.35
C LEU A 93 9.97 1.07 16.35
N TYR A 94 10.75 0.07 15.98
CA TYR A 94 11.76 -0.52 16.88
C TYR A 94 12.93 0.42 17.16
N THR A 95 13.29 1.29 16.23
CA THR A 95 14.40 2.23 16.42
C THR A 95 14.02 3.49 17.19
N GLN A 96 12.76 3.87 17.16
CA GLN A 96 12.27 5.09 17.83
C GLN A 96 11.59 4.82 19.18
N SER A 97 11.29 3.56 19.50
CA SER A 97 10.67 3.20 20.78
C SER A 97 11.72 2.79 21.80
N PRO A 98 11.65 3.30 23.05
CA PRO A 98 12.46 2.80 24.13
C PRO A 98 12.23 1.29 24.36
N PRO A 99 13.26 0.52 24.75
CA PRO A 99 13.13 -0.93 24.97
C PRO A 99 11.97 -1.33 25.88
N GLU A 100 11.73 -0.54 26.93
CA GLU A 100 10.69 -0.80 27.94
C GLU A 100 9.27 -0.64 27.37
N SER A 101 9.11 0.16 26.31
CA SER A 101 7.82 0.49 25.70
C SER A 101 7.56 -0.19 24.35
N ILE A 102 8.49 -1.02 23.85
CA ILE A 102 8.34 -1.69 22.54
C ILE A 102 7.05 -2.50 22.45
N GLY A 103 6.66 -3.19 23.52
CA GLY A 103 5.42 -3.97 23.58
C GLY A 103 4.18 -3.09 23.39
N VAL A 104 4.12 -1.96 24.10
CA VAL A 104 3.03 -0.99 23.99
C VAL A 104 2.99 -0.35 22.60
N ALA A 105 4.13 0.07 22.09
CA ALA A 105 4.26 0.67 20.77
C ALA A 105 3.82 -0.30 19.66
N SER A 106 4.21 -1.58 19.75
CA SER A 106 3.80 -2.63 18.81
C SER A 106 2.31 -2.92 18.87
N GLY A 107 1.73 -2.94 20.07
CA GLY A 107 0.30 -3.08 20.28
C GLY A 107 -0.48 -1.92 19.65
N LEU A 108 -0.03 -0.69 19.91
CA LEU A 108 -0.62 0.53 19.35
C LEU A 108 -0.54 0.55 17.82
N TYR A 109 0.62 0.20 17.25
CA TYR A 109 0.80 0.08 15.81
C TYR A 109 -0.18 -0.91 15.16
N ARG A 110 -0.37 -2.08 15.77
CA ARG A 110 -1.36 -3.08 15.30
C ARG A 110 -2.78 -2.53 15.37
N THR A 111 -3.12 -1.87 16.46
CA THR A 111 -4.44 -1.26 16.66
C THR A 111 -4.71 -0.23 15.56
N PHE A 112 -3.78 0.69 15.29
CA PHE A 112 -3.93 1.66 14.20
C PHE A 112 -4.03 1.00 12.82
N ARG A 113 -3.34 -0.11 12.58
CA ARG A 113 -3.53 -0.89 11.34
C ARG A 113 -4.94 -1.42 11.18
N TYR A 114 -5.57 -1.91 12.27
CA TYR A 114 -6.96 -2.34 12.23
C TYR A 114 -7.93 -1.18 12.02
N PHE A 115 -7.72 -0.05 12.68
CA PHE A 115 -8.49 1.16 12.40
C PHE A 115 -8.37 1.58 10.94
N GLY A 116 -7.17 1.57 10.38
CA GLY A 116 -6.95 1.85 8.97
C GLY A 116 -7.69 0.88 8.04
N ALA A 117 -7.74 -0.41 8.37
CA ALA A 117 -8.49 -1.41 7.61
C ALA A 117 -10.01 -1.16 7.66
N ILE A 118 -10.55 -0.85 8.84
CA ILE A 118 -11.97 -0.50 9.01
C ILE A 118 -12.31 0.77 8.22
N PHE A 119 -11.49 1.82 8.36
CA PHE A 119 -11.68 3.07 7.64
C PHE A 119 -11.63 2.86 6.11
N SER A 120 -10.66 2.06 5.63
CA SER A 120 -10.55 1.71 4.22
C SER A 120 -11.78 0.95 3.71
N SER A 121 -12.30 0.00 4.52
CA SER A 121 -13.51 -0.76 4.17
C SER A 121 -14.74 0.15 4.10
N SER A 122 -14.85 1.10 5.01
CA SER A 122 -15.94 2.10 5.01
C SER A 122 -15.84 3.01 3.78
N LEU A 123 -14.63 3.47 3.44
CA LEU A 123 -14.40 4.29 2.24
C LEU A 123 -14.79 3.52 0.96
N ILE A 124 -14.45 2.23 0.89
CA ILE A 124 -14.86 1.35 -0.21
C ILE A 124 -16.40 1.27 -0.29
N GLY A 125 -17.05 1.08 0.84
CA GLY A 125 -18.52 1.02 0.91
C GLY A 125 -19.16 2.31 0.41
N ILE A 126 -18.63 3.46 0.77
CA ILE A 126 -19.12 4.77 0.31
C ILE A 126 -18.83 4.98 -1.18
N ALA A 127 -17.61 4.69 -1.63
CA ALA A 127 -17.17 4.94 -3.01
C ALA A 127 -17.92 4.08 -4.03
N PHE A 128 -18.18 2.81 -3.70
CA PHE A 128 -18.83 1.88 -4.62
C PHE A 128 -20.34 1.71 -4.38
N GLY A 129 -20.84 2.08 -3.20
CA GLY A 129 -22.25 1.86 -2.86
C GLY A 129 -22.64 0.39 -3.04
N ALA A 130 -23.75 0.16 -3.76
CA ALA A 130 -24.26 -1.18 -4.05
C ALA A 130 -23.54 -1.89 -5.21
N ARG A 131 -22.84 -1.15 -6.07
CA ARG A 131 -22.15 -1.69 -7.27
C ARG A 131 -20.78 -1.05 -7.45
N ALA A 132 -19.81 -1.87 -7.86
CA ALA A 132 -18.49 -1.38 -8.23
C ALA A 132 -18.56 -0.66 -9.60
N THR A 133 -18.34 0.64 -9.60
CA THR A 133 -18.40 1.51 -10.79
C THR A 133 -17.06 2.18 -11.03
N ASP A 134 -16.84 2.63 -12.28
CA ASP A 134 -15.64 3.42 -12.63
C ASP A 134 -15.56 4.70 -11.79
N GLY A 135 -16.68 5.37 -11.56
CA GLY A 135 -16.74 6.55 -10.70
C GLY A 135 -16.28 6.27 -9.27
N GLY A 136 -16.71 5.15 -8.68
CA GLY A 136 -16.24 4.69 -7.36
C GLY A 136 -14.74 4.39 -7.35
N LEU A 137 -14.21 3.79 -8.42
CA LEU A 137 -12.80 3.52 -8.57
C LEU A 137 -11.98 4.83 -8.66
N HIS A 138 -12.48 5.83 -9.38
CA HIS A 138 -11.85 7.17 -9.48
C HIS A 138 -11.79 7.86 -8.11
N VAL A 139 -12.89 7.83 -7.34
CA VAL A 139 -12.91 8.38 -5.97
C VAL A 139 -11.88 7.68 -5.09
N ALA A 140 -11.83 6.35 -5.13
CA ALA A 140 -10.83 5.58 -4.40
C ALA A 140 -9.40 5.89 -4.89
N GLY A 141 -9.21 6.05 -6.19
CA GLY A 141 -7.92 6.44 -6.79
C GLY A 141 -7.42 7.78 -6.26
N TRP A 142 -8.27 8.81 -6.24
CA TRP A 142 -7.92 10.12 -5.68
C TRP A 142 -7.60 10.04 -4.19
N ALA A 143 -8.36 9.26 -3.41
CA ALA A 143 -8.04 9.05 -2.00
C ALA A 143 -6.63 8.44 -1.81
N ILE A 144 -6.25 7.48 -2.65
CA ILE A 144 -4.92 6.86 -2.62
C ILE A 144 -3.82 7.87 -3.00
N VAL A 145 -4.06 8.74 -4.00
CA VAL A 145 -3.13 9.82 -4.38
C VAL A 145 -2.90 10.77 -3.20
N VAL A 146 -3.96 11.19 -2.52
CA VAL A 146 -3.85 12.06 -1.34
C VAL A 146 -3.05 11.39 -0.23
N ILE A 147 -3.37 10.13 0.09
CA ILE A 147 -2.65 9.36 1.13
C ILE A 147 -1.17 9.21 0.76
N GLY A 148 -0.85 8.87 -0.48
CA GLY A 148 0.53 8.75 -0.96
C GLY A 148 1.30 10.07 -0.87
N SER A 149 0.66 11.17 -1.25
CA SER A 149 1.24 12.53 -1.18
C SER A 149 1.50 12.95 0.26
N VAL A 150 0.57 12.69 1.18
CA VAL A 150 0.73 12.96 2.62
C VAL A 150 1.88 12.13 3.18
N LEU A 151 1.97 10.85 2.82
CA LEU A 151 3.07 9.98 3.25
C LEU A 151 4.43 10.52 2.80
N ILE A 152 4.55 10.95 1.56
CA ILE A 152 5.78 11.58 1.04
C ILE A 152 6.10 12.85 1.85
N ALA A 153 5.13 13.75 1.99
CA ALA A 153 5.32 15.01 2.71
C ALA A 153 5.75 14.79 4.16
N MET A 154 5.09 13.88 4.87
CA MET A 154 5.45 13.52 6.24
C MET A 154 6.85 12.92 6.33
N THR A 155 7.21 12.00 5.43
CA THR A 155 8.53 11.34 5.42
C THR A 155 9.65 12.33 5.10
N LEU A 156 9.38 13.32 4.24
CA LEU A 156 10.34 14.38 3.92
C LEU A 156 10.48 15.40 5.04
N ALA A 157 9.38 15.75 5.70
CA ALA A 157 9.35 16.71 6.81
C ALA A 157 9.97 16.12 8.08
N ASP A 158 9.79 14.84 8.35
CA ASP A 158 10.32 14.19 9.54
C ASP A 158 11.81 13.84 9.38
N ARG A 159 12.65 14.69 9.96
CA ARG A 159 14.11 14.49 9.98
C ARG A 159 14.59 13.43 10.97
N ARG A 160 13.71 12.92 11.84
CA ARG A 160 14.04 11.89 12.84
C ARG A 160 14.02 10.49 12.27
N ILE A 161 13.37 10.30 11.11
CA ILE A 161 13.37 9.00 10.44
C ILE A 161 14.79 8.65 10.00
N PRO A 162 15.37 7.54 10.48
CA PRO A 162 16.72 7.13 10.13
C PRO A 162 16.80 6.81 8.63
N LYS A 163 17.95 7.10 8.03
CA LYS A 163 18.19 6.73 6.61
C LYS A 163 18.24 5.22 6.45
N ALA A 164 18.92 4.55 7.38
CA ALA A 164 19.03 3.09 7.46
C ALA A 164 19.21 2.67 8.91
N VAL A 165 18.84 1.43 9.23
CA VAL A 165 19.10 0.74 10.50
C VAL A 165 20.18 -0.28 10.24
N ALA A 166 21.10 -0.46 11.18
CA ALA A 166 22.12 -1.48 11.07
C ALA A 166 21.43 -2.83 10.83
N ALA A 167 21.77 -3.49 9.72
CA ALA A 167 21.34 -4.85 9.49
C ALA A 167 22.02 -5.72 10.55
N ASN A 168 21.27 -6.24 11.51
CA ASN A 168 21.79 -7.20 12.45
C ASN A 168 22.12 -8.46 11.64
N GLY A 169 23.43 -8.71 11.51
CA GLY A 169 23.97 -9.94 10.97
C GLY A 169 23.68 -11.12 11.91
#